data_71ef357d6653d8b0a4f7cf56c4b7faf5
#
_entry.id   71ef357d6653d8b0a4f7cf56c4b7faf5
#
_cell.length_a   1.000
_cell.length_b   1.000
_cell.length_c   1.000
_cell.angle_alpha   90.00
_cell.angle_beta   90.00
_cell.angle_gamma   90.00
#
_symmetry.space_group_name_H-M   'P 1'
#
loop_
_entity.id
_entity.type
_entity.pdbx_description
1 polymer ?
#
loop_
_entity_poly.entity_id
_entity_poly.type
_entity_poly.pdbx_seq_one_letter_code
_entity_poly.pdbx_strand_id
1 'polypeptide(L)'
;MKFENANVLITGGASGIGRIMGRMALEKGASCLVIWDINPQNITSTIKELGKIGKVKGQVVDVSRNELVTEAYNKAVNECGDIDILINCAGIVTSNKTFDKQTPDEIVRTMNINTIAPMFVTRAMLPGMIRRNREHVCNIASAGGMLSNPKRSVYAASKWGAIGWSDSVRIERQDMKSDVHFTTVAPYYINTGLFDG
;
A
#
# COMPACT_ATOMS: atom_id res chain seq x y z
N MET A 1 -9.46 8.35 -10.37
CA MET A 1 -8.51 7.26 -10.72
C MET A 1 -9.05 6.49 -11.91
N LYS A 2 -8.31 6.42 -13.01
CA LYS A 2 -8.66 5.60 -14.20
C LYS A 2 -7.60 4.51 -14.32
N PHE A 3 -8.03 3.25 -14.41
CA PHE A 3 -7.12 2.10 -14.51
C PHE A 3 -6.75 1.75 -15.96
N GLU A 4 -7.57 2.19 -16.93
CA GLU A 4 -7.35 1.90 -18.34
C GLU A 4 -5.95 2.40 -18.80
N ASN A 5 -5.17 1.50 -19.35
CA ASN A 5 -3.78 1.70 -19.79
C ASN A 5 -2.80 2.15 -18.67
N ALA A 6 -3.15 2.05 -17.40
CA ALA A 6 -2.29 2.42 -16.28
C ALA A 6 -1.39 1.27 -15.84
N ASN A 7 -0.17 1.59 -15.42
CA ASN A 7 0.70 0.70 -14.66
C ASN A 7 0.43 0.89 -13.17
N VAL A 8 0.01 -0.18 -12.52
CA VAL A 8 -0.46 -0.15 -11.12
C VAL A 8 0.52 -0.92 -10.23
N LEU A 9 0.94 -0.32 -9.13
CA LEU A 9 1.72 -1.00 -8.10
C LEU A 9 0.92 -1.09 -6.81
N ILE A 10 0.87 -2.29 -6.21
CA ILE A 10 0.16 -2.56 -4.97
C ILE A 10 1.09 -3.23 -3.96
N THR A 11 1.31 -2.59 -2.80
CA THR A 11 1.99 -3.22 -1.67
C THR A 11 1.00 -4.09 -0.88
N GLY A 12 1.44 -5.26 -0.39
CA GLY A 12 0.52 -6.27 0.16
C GLY A 12 -0.43 -6.83 -0.92
N GLY A 13 0.00 -6.81 -2.19
CA GLY A 13 -0.82 -7.15 -3.34
C GLY A 13 -1.05 -8.65 -3.55
N ALA A 14 -0.41 -9.52 -2.78
CA ALA A 14 -0.53 -10.96 -2.93
C ALA A 14 -1.61 -11.61 -2.04
N SER A 15 -2.32 -10.83 -1.24
CA SER A 15 -3.38 -11.35 -0.36
C SER A 15 -4.48 -10.32 -0.09
N GLY A 16 -5.57 -10.77 0.52
CA GLY A 16 -6.61 -9.92 1.08
C GLY A 16 -7.13 -8.82 0.12
N ILE A 17 -7.29 -7.63 0.66
CA ILE A 17 -7.77 -6.45 -0.08
C ILE A 17 -6.86 -6.11 -1.25
N GLY A 18 -5.53 -6.18 -1.07
CA GLY A 18 -4.56 -5.86 -2.12
C GLY A 18 -4.72 -6.73 -3.36
N ARG A 19 -4.90 -8.05 -3.19
CA ARG A 19 -5.14 -8.99 -4.29
C ARG A 19 -6.48 -8.72 -5.00
N ILE A 20 -7.54 -8.41 -4.24
CA ILE A 20 -8.85 -8.06 -4.81
C ILE A 20 -8.74 -6.78 -5.65
N MET A 21 -8.07 -5.74 -5.13
CA MET A 21 -7.85 -4.49 -5.85
C MET A 21 -7.00 -4.71 -7.10
N GLY A 22 -5.99 -5.59 -7.05
CA GLY A 22 -5.18 -5.97 -8.18
C GLY A 22 -5.99 -6.63 -9.30
N ARG A 23 -6.88 -7.56 -8.95
CA ARG A 23 -7.84 -8.16 -9.89
C ARG A 23 -8.70 -7.08 -10.55
N MET A 24 -9.33 -6.23 -9.75
CA MET A 24 -10.20 -5.16 -10.24
C MET A 24 -9.46 -4.17 -11.14
N ALA A 25 -8.19 -3.87 -10.86
CA ALA A 25 -7.37 -3.01 -11.70
C ALA A 25 -7.17 -3.61 -13.11
N LEU A 26 -6.83 -4.91 -13.18
CA LEU A 26 -6.69 -5.63 -14.47
C LEU A 26 -8.01 -5.72 -15.23
N GLU A 27 -9.11 -6.05 -14.54
CA GLU A 27 -10.44 -6.10 -15.14
C GLU A 27 -10.91 -4.72 -15.67
N LYS A 28 -10.35 -3.64 -15.15
CA LYS A 28 -10.57 -2.25 -15.61
C LYS A 28 -9.52 -1.77 -16.63
N GLY A 29 -8.74 -2.68 -17.21
CA GLY A 29 -7.83 -2.39 -18.31
C GLY A 29 -6.45 -1.87 -17.89
N ALA A 30 -5.97 -2.14 -16.68
CA ALA A 30 -4.59 -1.82 -16.32
C ALA A 30 -3.59 -2.55 -17.25
N SER A 31 -2.60 -1.83 -17.76
CA SER A 31 -1.58 -2.36 -18.68
C SER A 31 -0.61 -3.32 -18.00
N CYS A 32 -0.24 -3.02 -16.75
CA CYS A 32 0.62 -3.87 -15.94
C CYS A 32 0.24 -3.72 -14.46
N LEU A 33 0.15 -4.85 -13.77
CA LEU A 33 0.02 -4.92 -12.32
C LEU A 33 1.34 -5.38 -11.71
N VAL A 34 1.95 -4.57 -10.85
CA VAL A 34 3.08 -4.95 -10.01
C VAL A 34 2.57 -5.20 -8.60
N ILE A 35 2.84 -6.38 -8.06
CA ILE A 35 2.51 -6.73 -6.67
C ILE A 35 3.80 -6.86 -5.85
N TRP A 36 3.85 -6.13 -4.74
CA TRP A 36 4.88 -6.28 -3.71
C TRP A 36 4.27 -6.94 -2.49
N ASP A 37 4.91 -7.97 -2.00
CA ASP A 37 4.49 -8.69 -0.79
C ASP A 37 5.72 -9.30 -0.11
N ILE A 38 5.59 -9.66 1.16
CA ILE A 38 6.66 -10.35 1.90
C ILE A 38 6.62 -11.87 1.68
N ASN A 39 5.49 -12.41 1.25
CA ASN A 39 5.25 -13.85 1.12
C ASN A 39 5.43 -14.33 -0.34
N PRO A 40 6.53 -15.05 -0.66
CA PRO A 40 6.81 -15.49 -2.02
C PRO A 40 5.79 -16.52 -2.56
N GLN A 41 5.19 -17.35 -1.70
CA GLN A 41 4.19 -18.34 -2.11
C GLN A 41 2.89 -17.64 -2.53
N ASN A 42 2.45 -16.63 -1.78
CA ASN A 42 1.29 -15.83 -2.13
C ASN A 42 1.52 -15.04 -3.43
N ILE A 43 2.71 -14.49 -3.65
CA ILE A 43 3.07 -13.82 -4.90
C ILE A 43 2.94 -14.80 -6.07
N THR A 44 3.54 -15.98 -5.98
CA THR A 44 3.50 -17.00 -7.05
C THR A 44 2.07 -17.40 -7.38
N SER A 45 1.26 -17.68 -6.37
CA SER A 45 -0.16 -18.05 -6.57
C SER A 45 -0.98 -16.93 -7.20
N THR A 46 -0.76 -15.69 -6.75
CA THR A 46 -1.46 -14.50 -7.27
C THR A 46 -1.07 -14.19 -8.72
N ILE A 47 0.21 -14.31 -9.07
CA ILE A 47 0.66 -14.16 -10.47
C ILE A 47 -0.01 -15.22 -11.36
N LYS A 48 -0.07 -16.48 -10.92
CA LYS A 48 -0.71 -17.56 -11.68
C LYS A 48 -2.22 -17.31 -11.86
N GLU A 49 -2.88 -16.78 -10.85
CA GLU A 49 -4.31 -16.47 -10.87
C GLU A 49 -4.61 -15.26 -11.77
N LEU A 50 -4.01 -14.12 -11.44
CA LEU A 50 -4.29 -12.83 -12.09
C LEU A 50 -3.64 -12.70 -13.47
N GLY A 51 -2.58 -13.44 -13.74
CA GLY A 51 -1.94 -13.52 -15.04
C GLY A 51 -2.86 -14.05 -16.17
N LYS A 52 -4.01 -14.64 -15.81
CA LYS A 52 -5.06 -15.02 -16.78
C LYS A 52 -5.90 -13.82 -17.24
N ILE A 53 -5.82 -12.70 -16.55
CA ILE A 53 -6.59 -11.48 -16.84
C ILE A 53 -5.70 -10.46 -17.57
N GLY A 54 -4.45 -10.32 -17.15
CA GLY A 54 -3.53 -9.35 -17.75
C GLY A 54 -2.08 -9.55 -17.30
N LYS A 55 -1.22 -8.58 -17.65
CA LYS A 55 0.21 -8.62 -17.30
C LYS A 55 0.39 -8.39 -15.81
N VAL A 56 0.98 -9.35 -15.10
CA VAL A 56 1.28 -9.28 -13.66
C VAL A 56 2.76 -9.55 -13.41
N LYS A 57 3.37 -8.74 -12.57
CA LYS A 57 4.73 -8.90 -12.05
C LYS A 57 4.69 -8.94 -10.52
N GLY A 58 5.50 -9.77 -9.91
CA GLY A 58 5.58 -9.87 -8.45
C GLY A 58 7.01 -9.79 -7.95
N GLN A 59 7.18 -9.12 -6.82
CA GLN A 59 8.48 -8.98 -6.17
C GLN A 59 8.33 -9.20 -4.68
N VAL A 60 9.26 -9.96 -4.08
CA VAL A 60 9.35 -10.10 -2.62
C VAL A 60 10.01 -8.83 -2.07
N VAL A 61 9.25 -8.04 -1.33
CA VAL A 61 9.73 -6.74 -0.81
C VAL A 61 9.29 -6.57 0.64
N ASP A 62 10.25 -6.38 1.53
CA ASP A 62 9.98 -5.83 2.85
C ASP A 62 9.89 -4.31 2.74
N VAL A 63 8.67 -3.80 2.71
CA VAL A 63 8.39 -2.36 2.54
C VAL A 63 8.80 -1.51 3.72
N SER A 64 9.14 -2.11 4.87
CA SER A 64 9.69 -1.40 6.03
C SER A 64 11.16 -0.99 5.85
N ARG A 65 11.82 -1.47 4.80
CA ARG A 65 13.22 -1.22 4.49
C ARG A 65 13.36 -0.35 3.24
N ASN A 66 13.74 0.92 3.45
CA ASN A 66 13.80 1.90 2.38
C ASN A 66 14.74 1.52 1.21
N GLU A 67 15.86 0.87 1.51
CA GLU A 67 16.81 0.38 0.51
C GLU A 67 16.18 -0.66 -0.42
N LEU A 68 15.41 -1.62 0.13
CA LEU A 68 14.71 -2.64 -0.65
C LEU A 68 13.57 -2.03 -1.49
N VAL A 69 12.88 -1.02 -0.95
CA VAL A 69 11.86 -0.26 -1.69
C VAL A 69 12.45 0.43 -2.92
N THR A 70 13.60 1.08 -2.77
CA THR A 70 14.26 1.79 -3.88
C THR A 70 14.71 0.82 -4.96
N GLU A 71 15.32 -0.30 -4.59
CA GLU A 71 15.74 -1.35 -5.53
C GLU A 71 14.55 -1.96 -6.28
N ALA A 72 13.50 -2.32 -5.54
CA ALA A 72 12.29 -2.91 -6.11
C ALA A 72 11.56 -1.94 -7.04
N TYR A 73 11.54 -0.64 -6.73
CA TYR A 73 10.94 0.36 -7.61
C TYR A 73 11.68 0.46 -8.96
N ASN A 74 13.00 0.50 -8.95
CA ASN A 74 13.78 0.52 -10.18
C ASN A 74 13.49 -0.72 -11.04
N LYS A 75 13.40 -1.89 -10.43
CA LYS A 75 13.02 -3.12 -11.12
C LYS A 75 11.60 -3.06 -11.68
N ALA A 76 10.63 -2.55 -10.91
CA ALA A 76 9.24 -2.40 -11.37
C ALA A 76 9.14 -1.50 -12.61
N VAL A 77 9.86 -0.37 -12.62
CA VAL A 77 9.90 0.55 -13.77
C VAL A 77 10.52 -0.13 -14.99
N ASN A 78 11.60 -0.89 -14.81
CA ASN A 78 12.23 -1.63 -15.93
C ASN A 78 11.30 -2.70 -16.53
N GLU A 79 10.44 -3.34 -15.73
CA GLU A 79 9.56 -4.43 -16.17
C GLU A 79 8.22 -3.95 -16.74
N CYS A 80 7.68 -2.86 -16.22
CA CYS A 80 6.34 -2.38 -16.56
C CYS A 80 6.29 -0.93 -17.08
N GLY A 81 7.39 -0.20 -17.01
CA GLY A 81 7.40 1.24 -17.27
C GLY A 81 7.03 2.04 -16.02
N ASP A 82 6.87 3.33 -16.18
CA ASP A 82 6.50 4.25 -15.10
C ASP A 82 5.20 3.83 -14.40
N ILE A 83 5.17 3.94 -13.09
CA ILE A 83 3.99 3.60 -12.28
C ILE A 83 3.04 4.80 -12.24
N ASP A 84 1.83 4.62 -12.73
CA ASP A 84 0.79 5.66 -12.77
C ASP A 84 -0.08 5.64 -11.51
N ILE A 85 -0.30 4.47 -10.93
CA ILE A 85 -1.13 4.30 -9.72
C ILE A 85 -0.36 3.51 -8.69
N LEU A 86 -0.17 4.11 -7.51
CA LEU A 86 0.34 3.44 -6.32
C LEU A 86 -0.80 3.15 -5.36
N ILE A 87 -0.91 1.91 -4.89
CA ILE A 87 -1.83 1.53 -3.80
C ILE A 87 -1.00 0.99 -2.64
N ASN A 88 -0.85 1.78 -1.59
CA ASN A 88 -0.25 1.36 -0.33
C ASN A 88 -1.29 0.56 0.47
N CYS A 89 -1.22 -0.77 0.39
CA CYS A 89 -2.15 -1.68 1.05
C CYS A 89 -1.48 -2.62 2.05
N ALA A 90 -0.16 -2.74 2.05
CA ALA A 90 0.56 -3.52 3.05
C ALA A 90 0.23 -3.00 4.47
N GLY A 91 -0.10 -3.92 5.37
CA GLY A 91 -0.43 -3.58 6.74
C GLY A 91 -0.56 -4.81 7.61
N ILE A 92 -0.33 -4.64 8.90
CA ILE A 92 -0.39 -5.72 9.91
C ILE A 92 -1.16 -5.27 11.14
N VAL A 93 -1.66 -6.26 11.86
CA VAL A 93 -2.11 -6.16 13.27
C VAL A 93 -1.23 -7.12 14.06
N THR A 94 -0.38 -6.61 14.95
CA THR A 94 0.60 -7.44 15.68
C THR A 94 0.05 -8.00 16.98
N SER A 95 -0.98 -7.40 17.53
CA SER A 95 -1.53 -7.86 18.80
C SER A 95 -2.99 -7.43 19.03
N ASN A 96 -3.69 -8.23 19.86
CA ASN A 96 -5.00 -7.90 20.41
C ASN A 96 -4.91 -7.90 21.94
N LYS A 97 -3.99 -7.10 22.50
CA LYS A 97 -3.64 -7.00 23.91
C LYS A 97 -3.83 -5.57 24.43
N THR A 98 -4.04 -5.40 25.74
CA THR A 98 -3.93 -4.11 26.39
C THR A 98 -2.51 -3.54 26.24
N PHE A 99 -2.36 -2.23 26.24
CA PHE A 99 -1.10 -1.56 25.90
C PHE A 99 0.06 -1.97 26.82
N ASP A 100 -0.19 -2.16 28.12
CA ASP A 100 0.79 -2.65 29.10
C ASP A 100 1.38 -4.04 28.78
N LYS A 101 0.73 -4.81 27.92
CA LYS A 101 1.15 -6.14 27.48
C LYS A 101 1.73 -6.19 26.06
N GLN A 102 1.76 -5.07 25.36
CA GLN A 102 2.37 -4.98 24.03
C GLN A 102 3.88 -4.85 24.19
N THR A 103 4.62 -5.62 23.41
CA THR A 103 6.10 -5.56 23.44
C THR A 103 6.63 -4.38 22.61
N PRO A 104 7.83 -3.85 22.92
CA PRO A 104 8.47 -2.85 22.07
C PRO A 104 8.57 -3.25 20.60
N ASP A 105 8.86 -4.51 20.31
CA ASP A 105 8.95 -5.03 18.93
C ASP A 105 7.60 -5.00 18.21
N GLU A 106 6.51 -5.35 18.88
CA GLU A 106 5.16 -5.22 18.32
C GLU A 106 4.82 -3.78 17.99
N ILE A 107 5.22 -2.83 18.87
CA ILE A 107 5.01 -1.39 18.66
C ILE A 107 5.80 -0.92 17.42
N VAL A 108 7.10 -1.15 17.41
CA VAL A 108 8.00 -0.70 16.32
C VAL A 108 7.58 -1.32 14.99
N ARG A 109 7.32 -2.62 14.96
CA ARG A 109 6.92 -3.33 13.75
C ARG A 109 5.60 -2.81 13.18
N THR A 110 4.60 -2.55 14.04
CA THR A 110 3.31 -2.01 13.60
C THR A 110 3.48 -0.62 13.00
N MET A 111 4.23 0.27 13.65
CA MET A 111 4.48 1.62 13.16
C MET A 111 5.28 1.61 11.85
N ASN A 112 6.30 0.79 11.76
CA ASN A 112 7.14 0.69 10.56
C ASN A 112 6.34 0.24 9.34
N ILE A 113 5.49 -0.77 9.47
CA ILE A 113 4.76 -1.32 8.32
C ILE A 113 3.52 -0.47 7.98
N ASN A 114 2.75 -0.04 8.99
CA ASN A 114 1.48 0.62 8.72
C ASN A 114 1.61 2.12 8.41
N THR A 115 2.68 2.77 8.89
CA THR A 115 2.85 4.23 8.81
C THR A 115 4.09 4.62 8.02
N ILE A 116 5.27 4.09 8.37
CA ILE A 116 6.53 4.51 7.76
C ILE A 116 6.70 3.91 6.36
N ALA A 117 6.36 2.65 6.17
CA ALA A 117 6.50 1.99 4.88
C ALA A 117 5.72 2.68 3.74
N PRO A 118 4.44 3.07 3.89
CA PRO A 118 3.76 3.90 2.89
C PRO A 118 4.49 5.20 2.54
N MET A 119 5.16 5.82 3.52
CA MET A 119 5.98 7.02 3.28
C MET A 119 7.20 6.70 2.41
N PHE A 120 7.94 5.62 2.70
CA PHE A 120 9.08 5.18 1.89
C PHE A 120 8.68 4.87 0.45
N VAL A 121 7.63 4.06 0.29
CA VAL A 121 7.14 3.65 -1.03
C VAL A 121 6.68 4.87 -1.84
N THR A 122 5.91 5.75 -1.23
CA THR A 122 5.44 6.98 -1.89
C THR A 122 6.62 7.89 -2.24
N ARG A 123 7.57 8.08 -1.31
CA ARG A 123 8.75 8.93 -1.53
C ARG A 123 9.61 8.45 -2.71
N ALA A 124 9.74 7.14 -2.89
CA ALA A 124 10.49 6.58 -4.01
C ALA A 124 9.85 6.88 -5.37
N MET A 125 8.52 6.93 -5.44
CA MET A 125 7.76 7.10 -6.69
C MET A 125 7.36 8.55 -6.98
N LEU A 126 7.12 9.34 -5.94
CA LEU A 126 6.54 10.68 -6.04
C LEU A 126 7.31 11.64 -6.96
N PRO A 127 8.67 11.67 -6.98
CA PRO A 127 9.39 12.53 -7.92
C PRO A 127 9.10 12.22 -9.40
N GLY A 128 8.95 10.96 -9.76
CA GLY A 128 8.53 10.52 -11.09
C GLY A 128 7.10 10.94 -11.41
N MET A 129 6.19 10.73 -10.46
CA MET A 129 4.78 11.13 -10.57
C MET A 129 4.64 12.65 -10.75
N ILE A 130 5.36 13.46 -9.98
CA ILE A 130 5.35 14.92 -10.11
C ILE A 130 5.80 15.38 -11.49
N ARG A 131 6.87 14.79 -12.04
CA ARG A 131 7.33 15.15 -13.39
C ARG A 131 6.29 14.88 -14.49
N ARG A 132 5.51 13.82 -14.37
CA ARG A 132 4.46 13.46 -15.33
C ARG A 132 3.12 14.13 -15.04
N ASN A 133 2.92 14.54 -13.78
CA ASN A 133 1.81 15.35 -13.27
C ASN A 133 0.40 14.85 -13.62
N ARG A 134 0.13 13.54 -13.47
CA ARG A 134 -1.19 12.94 -13.77
C ARG A 134 -1.54 11.69 -12.96
N GLU A 135 -0.75 11.37 -11.95
CA GLU A 135 -0.76 10.09 -11.25
C GLU A 135 -1.62 10.09 -9.98
N HIS A 136 -1.78 8.90 -9.39
CA HIS A 136 -2.62 8.72 -8.22
C HIS A 136 -1.97 7.83 -7.16
N VAL A 137 -1.94 8.31 -5.92
CA VAL A 137 -1.54 7.53 -4.73
C VAL A 137 -2.79 7.23 -3.90
N CYS A 138 -3.04 5.95 -3.63
CA CYS A 138 -4.13 5.48 -2.78
C CYS A 138 -3.54 4.81 -1.53
N ASN A 139 -3.87 5.32 -0.35
CA ASN A 139 -3.41 4.78 0.92
C ASN A 139 -4.56 4.04 1.63
N ILE A 140 -4.36 2.75 1.92
CA ILE A 140 -5.35 1.95 2.66
C ILE A 140 -5.06 2.09 4.15
N ALA A 141 -5.83 2.98 4.78
CA ALA A 141 -5.81 3.20 6.21
C ALA A 141 -6.76 2.22 6.95
N SER A 142 -7.62 2.73 7.80
CA SER A 142 -8.64 1.96 8.53
C SER A 142 -9.59 2.93 9.24
N ALA A 143 -10.83 2.54 9.49
CA ALA A 143 -11.70 3.22 10.44
C ALA A 143 -11.07 3.31 11.84
N GLY A 144 -10.20 2.35 12.22
CA GLY A 144 -9.36 2.42 13.43
C GLY A 144 -8.35 3.57 13.45
N GLY A 145 -8.15 4.29 12.33
CA GLY A 145 -7.41 5.54 12.27
C GLY A 145 -8.28 6.79 12.50
N MET A 146 -9.56 6.63 12.81
CA MET A 146 -10.50 7.73 13.12
C MET A 146 -11.28 7.47 14.42
N LEU A 147 -11.27 6.23 14.90
CA LEU A 147 -11.98 5.79 16.10
C LEU A 147 -11.02 5.07 17.04
N SER A 148 -11.13 5.34 18.34
CA SER A 148 -10.38 4.62 19.37
C SER A 148 -10.86 3.17 19.50
N ASN A 149 -9.92 2.23 19.62
CA ASN A 149 -10.25 0.81 19.71
C ASN A 149 -9.44 0.14 20.84
N PRO A 150 -10.07 -0.32 21.92
CA PRO A 150 -9.40 -1.04 23.01
C PRO A 150 -8.60 -2.23 22.48
N LYS A 151 -7.49 -2.56 23.12
CA LYS A 151 -6.56 -3.65 22.78
C LYS A 151 -5.85 -3.53 21.41
N ARG A 152 -6.05 -2.42 20.69
CA ARG A 152 -5.44 -2.12 19.40
C ARG A 152 -4.85 -0.71 19.34
N SER A 153 -4.39 -0.19 20.47
CA SER A 153 -3.91 1.19 20.59
C SER A 153 -2.79 1.53 19.61
N VAL A 154 -1.79 0.64 19.45
CA VAL A 154 -0.68 0.87 18.51
C VAL A 154 -1.15 0.78 17.05
N TYR A 155 -2.04 -0.18 16.74
CA TYR A 155 -2.64 -0.24 15.41
C TYR A 155 -3.43 1.05 15.10
N ALA A 156 -4.26 1.50 16.02
CA ALA A 156 -4.99 2.75 15.89
C ALA A 156 -4.03 3.92 15.66
N ALA A 157 -3.02 4.11 16.51
CA ALA A 157 -2.01 5.14 16.36
C ALA A 157 -1.34 5.10 14.98
N SER A 158 -0.98 3.91 14.48
CA SER A 158 -0.37 3.75 13.17
C SER A 158 -1.30 4.17 12.02
N LYS A 159 -2.59 3.88 12.12
CA LYS A 159 -3.57 4.27 11.10
C LYS A 159 -3.97 5.75 11.18
N TRP A 160 -4.01 6.35 12.38
CA TRP A 160 -4.11 7.80 12.55
C TRP A 160 -2.90 8.52 11.91
N GLY A 161 -1.68 8.03 12.16
CA GLY A 161 -0.46 8.58 11.55
C GLY A 161 -0.49 8.49 10.02
N ALA A 162 -0.93 7.37 9.46
CA ALA A 162 -1.06 7.20 8.01
C ALA A 162 -2.09 8.16 7.39
N ILE A 163 -3.24 8.38 8.04
CA ILE A 163 -4.26 9.33 7.59
C ILE A 163 -3.71 10.76 7.62
N GLY A 164 -3.15 11.21 8.76
CA GLY A 164 -2.64 12.56 8.91
C GLY A 164 -1.52 12.89 7.94
N TRP A 165 -0.57 11.95 7.74
CA TRP A 165 0.47 12.08 6.75
C TRP A 165 -0.09 12.18 5.32
N SER A 166 -0.97 11.25 4.95
CA SER A 166 -1.55 11.21 3.61
C SER A 166 -2.32 12.49 3.27
N ASP A 167 -3.08 13.02 4.23
CA ASP A 167 -3.85 14.25 4.05
C ASP A 167 -2.93 15.47 3.94
N SER A 168 -1.86 15.54 4.74
CA SER A 168 -0.86 16.60 4.65
C SER A 168 -0.21 16.64 3.28
N VAL A 169 0.23 15.48 2.74
CA VAL A 169 0.82 15.43 1.38
C VAL A 169 -0.20 15.79 0.31
N ARG A 170 -1.46 15.39 0.47
CA ARG A 170 -2.55 15.79 -0.43
C ARG A 170 -2.68 17.32 -0.51
N ILE A 171 -2.67 18.01 0.63
CA ILE A 171 -2.75 19.48 0.70
C ILE A 171 -1.51 20.09 0.05
N GLU A 172 -0.30 19.60 0.34
CA GLU A 172 0.93 20.08 -0.32
C GLU A 172 0.81 20.00 -1.86
N ARG A 173 0.24 18.91 -2.40
CA ARG A 173 0.06 18.79 -3.86
C ARG A 173 -0.96 19.78 -4.40
N GLN A 174 -2.04 20.02 -3.67
CA GLN A 174 -3.05 21.02 -4.02
C GLN A 174 -2.46 22.46 -4.05
N ASP A 175 -1.71 22.83 -3.02
CA ASP A 175 -1.05 24.14 -2.93
C ASP A 175 -0.05 24.36 -4.08
N MET A 176 0.63 23.30 -4.51
CA MET A 176 1.54 23.30 -5.67
C MET A 176 0.82 23.17 -7.02
N LYS A 177 -0.52 23.14 -7.06
CA LYS A 177 -1.35 22.96 -8.27
C LYS A 177 -0.93 21.72 -9.07
N SER A 178 -0.57 20.65 -8.39
CA SER A 178 -0.16 19.39 -8.99
C SER A 178 -1.38 18.50 -9.27
N ASP A 179 -1.40 17.83 -10.44
CA ASP A 179 -2.42 16.82 -10.77
C ASP A 179 -2.07 15.42 -10.22
N VAL A 180 -1.09 15.30 -9.33
CA VAL A 180 -0.86 14.08 -8.57
C VAL A 180 -1.84 14.03 -7.40
N HIS A 181 -2.78 13.09 -7.48
CA HIS A 181 -3.85 12.96 -6.51
C HIS A 181 -3.52 11.98 -5.39
N PHE A 182 -4.01 12.29 -4.18
CA PHE A 182 -3.94 11.40 -3.03
C PHE A 182 -5.35 11.04 -2.55
N THR A 183 -5.60 9.76 -2.32
CA THR A 183 -6.84 9.24 -1.72
C THR A 183 -6.49 8.38 -0.51
N THR A 184 -7.15 8.63 0.60
CA THR A 184 -7.10 7.74 1.77
C THR A 184 -8.41 6.98 1.88
N VAL A 185 -8.32 5.65 1.91
CA VAL A 185 -9.46 4.76 2.11
C VAL A 185 -9.39 4.22 3.53
N ALA A 186 -10.45 4.38 4.30
CA ALA A 186 -10.54 3.95 5.70
C ALA A 186 -11.59 2.83 5.86
N PRO A 187 -11.28 1.58 5.48
CA PRO A 187 -12.23 0.48 5.58
C PRO A 187 -12.60 0.22 7.04
N TYR A 188 -13.84 -0.23 7.24
CA TYR A 188 -14.24 -0.91 8.47
C TYR A 188 -13.79 -2.39 8.42
N TYR A 189 -14.33 -3.26 9.23
CA TYR A 189 -13.96 -4.69 9.19
C TYR A 189 -14.30 -5.32 7.84
N ILE A 190 -13.28 -5.87 7.18
CA ILE A 190 -13.42 -6.68 5.97
C ILE A 190 -12.83 -8.05 6.27
N ASN A 191 -13.61 -9.09 6.04
CA ASN A 191 -13.21 -10.48 6.31
C ASN A 191 -12.21 -10.96 5.24
N THR A 192 -10.93 -10.69 5.44
CA THR A 192 -9.82 -11.06 4.54
C THR A 192 -8.65 -11.70 5.28
N GLY A 193 -8.83 -12.12 6.53
CA GLY A 193 -7.80 -12.79 7.34
C GLY A 193 -6.84 -11.86 8.10
N LEU A 194 -6.91 -10.54 7.93
CA LEU A 194 -6.02 -9.60 8.64
C LEU A 194 -6.20 -9.65 10.18
N PHE A 195 -7.38 -10.02 10.64
CA PHE A 195 -7.76 -10.02 12.05
C PHE A 195 -7.93 -11.44 12.64
N ASP A 196 -7.56 -12.48 11.89
CA ASP A 196 -7.72 -13.91 12.26
C ASP A 196 -6.53 -14.42 13.12
N GLY A 197 -5.94 -13.55 13.98
CA GLY A 197 -4.84 -13.87 14.84
C GLY A 197 -5.05 -13.45 16.29
#